data_1448f44bd24ecacbb8f6c0734028929e
#
_entry.id   1448f44bd24ecacbb8f6c0734028929e
#
_cell.length_a   1.000
_cell.length_b   1.000
_cell.length_c   1.000
_cell.angle_alpha   90.00
_cell.angle_beta   90.00
_cell.angle_gamma   90.00
#
_symmetry.space_group_name_H-M   'P 1'
#
loop_
_entity.id
_entity.type
_entity.pdbx_description
1 polymer ?
#
loop_
_entity_poly.entity_id
_entity_poly.type
_entity_poly.pdbx_seq_one_letter_code
_entity_poly.pdbx_strand_id
1 'polypeptide(L)'
;MPDNNSDPAVSMASRALGNPWAGFILALVVIVLDQYTKMWASNELVYRVPVEITSWFDLMLAHNTGAAFSFLASAGGWQRWFLAAVAMLVSVFVAVWLTRLEQQQRILGVSLGLILGGGLGNLIDRVTLGYVVDFISWHYQNWYWPAFNIADSAIFCGAILLLWDSFSSERGESA
;
A
#
# COMPACT_ATOMS: atom_id res chain seq x y z
N MET A 1 11.37 27.17 35.41
CA MET A 1 10.32 26.24 35.01
C MET A 1 11.01 25.01 34.47
N PRO A 2 10.81 23.80 34.97
CA PRO A 2 11.46 22.61 34.43
C PRO A 2 10.73 22.22 33.12
N ASP A 3 11.53 22.02 32.06
CA ASP A 3 11.11 21.54 30.76
C ASP A 3 10.50 20.13 30.89
N ASN A 4 9.19 20.04 30.78
CA ASN A 4 8.40 18.82 30.95
C ASN A 4 8.25 18.05 29.61
N ASN A 5 9.33 17.94 28.82
CA ASN A 5 9.30 17.30 27.50
C ASN A 5 10.19 16.07 27.37
N SER A 6 10.34 15.30 28.45
CA SER A 6 11.10 14.05 28.43
C SER A 6 10.30 12.89 29.03
N ASP A 7 9.12 12.63 28.47
CA ASP A 7 8.49 11.31 28.67
C ASP A 7 9.34 10.27 27.91
N PRO A 8 10.03 9.36 28.62
CA PRO A 8 10.90 8.35 28.00
C PRO A 8 10.15 7.50 26.97
N ALA A 9 8.86 7.26 27.16
CA ALA A 9 8.01 6.49 26.23
C ALA A 9 7.79 7.24 24.91
N VAL A 10 7.57 8.56 24.96
CA VAL A 10 7.44 9.41 23.77
C VAL A 10 8.78 9.48 23.02
N SER A 11 9.89 9.61 23.74
CA SER A 11 11.24 9.60 23.17
C SER A 11 11.58 8.26 22.51
N MET A 12 11.25 7.11 23.14
CA MET A 12 11.49 5.78 22.57
C MET A 12 10.61 5.52 21.32
N ALA A 13 9.33 5.83 21.38
CA ALA A 13 8.42 5.71 20.23
C ALA A 13 8.90 6.60 19.07
N SER A 14 9.35 7.81 19.38
CA SER A 14 9.86 8.75 18.38
C SER A 14 11.16 8.28 17.72
N ARG A 15 12.05 7.61 18.43
CA ARG A 15 13.27 7.02 17.87
C ARG A 15 13.00 5.78 17.03
N ALA A 16 11.98 4.99 17.38
CA ALA A 16 11.62 3.78 16.64
C ALA A 16 11.13 4.08 15.22
N LEU A 17 10.34 5.13 15.04
CA LEU A 17 9.76 5.50 13.74
C LEU A 17 10.77 6.09 12.72
N GLY A 18 11.91 6.61 13.19
CA GLY A 18 13.00 7.10 12.33
C GLY A 18 14.05 6.02 11.99
N ASN A 19 13.82 4.78 12.40
CA ASN A 19 14.71 3.67 12.08
C ASN A 19 14.27 3.06 10.73
N PRO A 20 15.17 2.86 9.74
CA PRO A 20 14.83 2.20 8.48
C PRO A 20 14.16 0.82 8.67
N TRP A 21 14.50 0.12 9.74
CA TRP A 21 13.85 -1.14 10.09
C TRP A 21 12.35 -1.01 10.39
N ALA A 22 11.89 0.13 10.90
CA ALA A 22 10.46 0.36 11.14
C ALA A 22 9.67 0.37 9.82
N GLY A 23 10.23 0.96 8.75
CA GLY A 23 9.64 0.93 7.43
C GLY A 23 9.58 -0.48 6.84
N PHE A 24 10.64 -1.30 7.01
CA PHE A 24 10.63 -2.70 6.58
C PHE A 24 9.66 -3.57 7.39
N ILE A 25 9.55 -3.35 8.70
CA ILE A 25 8.56 -4.03 9.54
C ILE A 25 7.14 -3.67 9.09
N LEU A 26 6.89 -2.38 8.83
CA LEU A 26 5.60 -1.93 8.32
C LEU A 26 5.28 -2.56 6.95
N ALA A 27 6.25 -2.61 6.04
CA ALA A 27 6.08 -3.29 4.76
C ALA A 27 5.74 -4.78 4.93
N LEU A 28 6.41 -5.47 5.85
CA LEU A 28 6.10 -6.88 6.16
C LEU A 28 4.67 -7.03 6.71
N VAL A 29 4.25 -6.16 7.62
CA VAL A 29 2.87 -6.17 8.17
C VAL A 29 1.85 -5.96 7.06
N VAL A 30 2.09 -5.01 6.16
CA VAL A 30 1.20 -4.76 5.00
C VAL A 30 1.12 -5.99 4.11
N ILE A 31 2.25 -6.62 3.76
CA ILE A 31 2.28 -7.85 2.94
C ILE A 31 1.46 -8.96 3.60
N VAL A 32 1.67 -9.20 4.90
CA VAL A 32 0.97 -10.27 5.63
C VAL A 32 -0.53 -10.00 5.66
N LEU A 33 -0.95 -8.78 5.98
CA LEU A 33 -2.36 -8.41 6.01
C LEU A 33 -2.99 -8.50 4.61
N ASP A 34 -2.31 -8.02 3.58
CA ASP A 34 -2.79 -8.08 2.20
C ASP A 34 -2.97 -9.52 1.74
N GLN A 35 -1.95 -10.36 1.89
CA GLN A 35 -2.03 -11.76 1.45
C GLN A 35 -3.04 -12.57 2.26
N TYR A 36 -3.15 -12.32 3.57
CA TYR A 36 -4.15 -12.97 4.41
C TYR A 36 -5.58 -12.60 3.98
N THR A 37 -5.85 -11.32 3.77
CA THR A 37 -7.19 -10.86 3.36
C THR A 37 -7.55 -11.29 1.95
N LYS A 38 -6.60 -11.34 1.01
CA LYS A 38 -6.80 -11.87 -0.34
C LYS A 38 -7.10 -13.38 -0.33
N MET A 39 -6.37 -14.14 0.48
CA MET A 39 -6.64 -15.57 0.66
C MET A 39 -8.03 -15.80 1.26
N TRP A 40 -8.40 -15.05 2.30
CA TRP A 40 -9.73 -15.09 2.89
C TRP A 40 -10.82 -14.76 1.85
N ALA A 41 -10.67 -13.66 1.12
CA ALA A 41 -11.61 -13.25 0.09
C ALA A 41 -11.77 -14.30 -1.02
N SER A 42 -10.67 -14.93 -1.43
CA SER A 42 -10.68 -15.98 -2.46
C SER A 42 -11.39 -17.26 -2.00
N ASN A 43 -11.42 -17.55 -0.71
CA ASN A 43 -12.09 -18.73 -0.14
C ASN A 43 -13.56 -18.49 0.20
N GLU A 44 -13.92 -17.29 0.66
CA GLU A 44 -15.24 -17.00 1.21
C GLU A 44 -16.18 -16.28 0.22
N LEU A 45 -15.63 -15.56 -0.76
CA LEU A 45 -16.43 -14.78 -1.70
C LEU A 45 -16.59 -15.48 -3.05
N VAL A 46 -17.78 -15.35 -3.63
CA VAL A 46 -18.06 -15.85 -4.99
C VAL A 46 -17.60 -14.81 -6.01
N TYR A 47 -16.88 -15.28 -7.03
CA TYR A 47 -16.35 -14.41 -8.08
C TYR A 47 -17.43 -13.55 -8.75
N ARG A 48 -17.23 -12.23 -8.70
CA ARG A 48 -18.12 -11.18 -9.24
C ARG A 48 -19.53 -11.15 -8.65
N VAL A 49 -19.76 -11.78 -7.50
CA VAL A 49 -21.02 -11.67 -6.77
C VAL A 49 -20.80 -10.73 -5.58
N PRO A 50 -21.39 -9.54 -5.57
CA PRO A 50 -21.25 -8.62 -4.45
C PRO A 50 -21.99 -9.13 -3.22
N VAL A 51 -21.34 -8.97 -2.07
CA VAL A 51 -21.93 -9.14 -0.73
C VAL A 51 -22.06 -7.74 -0.13
N GLU A 52 -23.28 -7.23 -0.06
CA GLU A 52 -23.58 -5.91 0.49
C GLU A 52 -23.25 -5.87 1.98
N ILE A 53 -22.40 -4.95 2.37
CA ILE A 53 -22.05 -4.66 3.76
C ILE A 53 -22.75 -3.37 4.22
N THR A 54 -22.76 -2.37 3.35
CA THR A 54 -23.51 -1.12 3.56
C THR A 54 -24.06 -0.61 2.22
N SER A 55 -24.91 0.41 2.23
CA SER A 55 -25.48 1.02 1.02
C SER A 55 -24.46 1.67 0.07
N TRP A 56 -23.17 1.65 0.39
CA TRP A 56 -22.09 2.26 -0.40
C TRP A 56 -20.82 1.39 -0.44
N PHE A 57 -20.81 0.23 0.22
CA PHE A 57 -19.67 -0.66 0.33
C PHE A 57 -20.06 -2.12 0.24
N ASP A 58 -19.46 -2.84 -0.70
CA ASP A 58 -19.59 -4.28 -0.91
C ASP A 58 -18.25 -4.98 -0.75
N LEU A 59 -18.30 -6.27 -0.43
CA LEU A 59 -17.21 -7.20 -0.67
C LEU A 59 -17.50 -7.98 -1.95
N MET A 60 -16.62 -7.89 -2.93
CA MET A 60 -16.80 -8.55 -4.23
C MET A 60 -15.46 -9.08 -4.76
N LEU A 61 -15.32 -10.41 -4.85
CA LEU A 61 -14.10 -11.00 -5.41
C LEU A 61 -13.96 -10.64 -6.90
N ALA A 62 -12.85 -10.01 -7.25
CA ALA A 62 -12.46 -9.69 -8.60
C ALA A 62 -11.00 -10.09 -8.88
N HIS A 63 -10.70 -10.49 -10.12
CA HIS A 63 -9.35 -10.81 -10.58
C HIS A 63 -8.88 -9.72 -11.54
N ASN A 64 -7.91 -8.92 -11.13
CA ASN A 64 -7.38 -7.81 -11.88
C ASN A 64 -6.13 -8.24 -12.66
N THR A 65 -6.26 -8.44 -13.95
CA THR A 65 -5.15 -8.81 -14.86
C THR A 65 -4.35 -7.62 -15.37
N GLY A 66 -4.83 -6.38 -15.12
CA GLY A 66 -4.21 -5.15 -15.56
C GLY A 66 -3.61 -4.30 -14.44
N ALA A 67 -3.47 -3.01 -14.73
CA ALA A 67 -3.19 -1.97 -13.75
C ALA A 67 -4.49 -1.37 -13.18
N ALA A 68 -4.37 -0.27 -12.44
CA ALA A 68 -5.52 0.48 -11.95
C ALA A 68 -6.50 0.78 -13.09
N PHE A 69 -7.80 0.74 -12.78
CA PHE A 69 -8.90 0.95 -13.75
C PHE A 69 -8.91 -0.06 -14.93
N SER A 70 -8.41 -1.28 -14.69
CA SER A 70 -8.32 -2.33 -15.73
C SER A 70 -7.49 -1.93 -16.97
N PHE A 71 -6.60 -0.93 -16.82
CA PHE A 71 -5.67 -0.55 -17.88
C PHE A 71 -4.81 -1.77 -18.26
N LEU A 72 -4.71 -2.07 -19.55
CA LEU A 72 -4.05 -3.26 -20.10
C LEU A 72 -4.71 -4.61 -19.77
N ALA A 73 -5.92 -4.68 -19.22
CA ALA A 73 -6.54 -5.95 -18.85
C ALA A 73 -6.74 -6.93 -20.04
N SER A 74 -6.83 -6.43 -21.28
CA SER A 74 -7.05 -7.21 -22.51
C SER A 74 -5.80 -7.36 -23.41
N ALA A 75 -4.60 -7.10 -22.90
CA ALA A 75 -3.37 -7.02 -23.73
C ALA A 75 -2.69 -8.37 -24.03
N GLY A 76 -3.39 -9.51 -23.92
CA GLY A 76 -2.89 -10.81 -24.38
C GLY A 76 -1.89 -11.52 -23.45
N GLY A 77 -1.76 -11.12 -22.18
CA GLY A 77 -1.01 -11.84 -21.14
C GLY A 77 0.40 -11.31 -20.84
N TRP A 78 1.04 -10.54 -21.74
CA TRP A 78 2.36 -9.99 -21.49
C TRP A 78 2.35 -8.91 -20.38
N GLN A 79 1.22 -8.25 -20.18
CA GLN A 79 1.03 -7.20 -19.18
C GLN A 79 1.31 -7.68 -17.76
N ARG A 80 1.05 -8.96 -17.45
CA ARG A 80 1.40 -9.58 -16.17
C ARG A 80 2.87 -9.37 -15.84
N TRP A 81 3.75 -9.75 -16.77
CA TRP A 81 5.19 -9.70 -16.56
C TRP A 81 5.73 -8.28 -16.61
N PHE A 82 5.16 -7.43 -17.47
CA PHE A 82 5.48 -6.01 -17.51
C PHE A 82 5.15 -5.33 -16.17
N LEU A 83 3.93 -5.52 -15.66
CA LEU A 83 3.51 -4.94 -14.38
C LEU A 83 4.29 -5.53 -13.19
N ALA A 84 4.62 -6.81 -13.22
CA ALA A 84 5.47 -7.45 -12.22
C ALA A 84 6.89 -6.86 -12.25
N ALA A 85 7.47 -6.64 -13.43
CA ALA A 85 8.79 -6.00 -13.56
C ALA A 85 8.79 -4.57 -13.03
N VAL A 86 7.78 -3.78 -13.39
CA VAL A 86 7.62 -2.41 -12.86
C VAL A 86 7.49 -2.42 -11.33
N ALA A 87 6.62 -3.28 -10.78
CA ALA A 87 6.45 -3.39 -9.33
C ALA A 87 7.76 -3.81 -8.64
N MET A 88 8.50 -4.75 -9.22
CA MET A 88 9.82 -5.17 -8.70
C MET A 88 10.83 -4.02 -8.73
N LEU A 89 10.97 -3.30 -9.84
CA LEU A 89 11.90 -2.18 -9.97
C LEU A 89 11.59 -1.06 -8.97
N VAL A 90 10.31 -0.70 -8.84
CA VAL A 90 9.86 0.30 -7.85
C VAL A 90 10.12 -0.20 -6.44
N SER A 91 9.84 -1.47 -6.13
CA SER A 91 10.10 -2.04 -4.80
C SER A 91 11.59 -2.03 -4.45
N VAL A 92 12.47 -2.38 -5.38
CA VAL A 92 13.93 -2.32 -5.18
C VAL A 92 14.37 -0.87 -4.94
N PHE A 93 13.89 0.07 -5.75
CA PHE A 93 14.20 1.49 -5.58
C PHE A 93 13.75 2.00 -4.20
N VAL A 94 12.52 1.71 -3.79
CA VAL A 94 11.95 2.13 -2.50
C VAL A 94 12.71 1.47 -1.34
N ALA A 95 13.06 0.18 -1.45
CA ALA A 95 13.83 -0.53 -0.43
C ALA A 95 15.24 0.10 -0.26
N VAL A 96 15.93 0.41 -1.36
CA VAL A 96 17.22 1.11 -1.31
C VAL A 96 17.08 2.50 -0.71
N TRP A 97 16.05 3.24 -1.07
CA TRP A 97 15.78 4.56 -0.50
C TRP A 97 15.52 4.47 1.01
N LEU A 98 14.72 3.50 1.44
CA LEU A 98 14.42 3.25 2.85
C LEU A 98 15.69 2.99 3.68
N THR A 99 16.70 2.30 3.13
CA THR A 99 17.99 2.07 3.83
C THR A 99 18.83 3.33 4.00
N ARG A 100 18.53 4.40 3.25
CA ARG A 100 19.29 5.66 3.28
C ARG A 100 18.62 6.76 4.10
N LEU A 101 17.49 6.44 4.76
CA LEU A 101 16.75 7.43 5.57
C LEU A 101 17.52 7.84 6.81
N GLU A 102 17.44 9.12 7.12
CA GLU A 102 17.86 9.68 8.39
C GLU A 102 16.82 9.46 9.48
N GLN A 103 17.25 9.48 10.75
CA GLN A 103 16.35 9.22 11.88
C GLN A 103 15.21 10.24 12.03
N GLN A 104 15.36 11.43 11.47
CA GLN A 104 14.35 12.50 11.49
C GLN A 104 13.23 12.31 10.46
N GLN A 105 13.47 11.54 9.39
CA GLN A 105 12.57 11.37 8.24
C GLN A 105 11.49 10.30 8.50
N ARG A 106 10.71 10.46 9.56
CA ARG A 106 9.74 9.44 10.02
C ARG A 106 8.55 9.28 9.10
N ILE A 107 7.95 10.39 8.64
CA ILE A 107 6.81 10.37 7.73
C ILE A 107 7.24 9.69 6.42
N LEU A 108 8.41 10.06 5.91
CA LEU A 108 9.00 9.43 4.72
C LEU A 108 9.21 7.93 4.92
N GLY A 109 9.71 7.50 6.10
CA GLY A 109 9.88 6.08 6.42
C GLY A 109 8.59 5.29 6.43
N VAL A 110 7.51 5.85 7.00
CA VAL A 110 6.16 5.26 6.98
C VAL A 110 5.62 5.21 5.54
N SER A 111 5.75 6.30 4.79
CA SER A 111 5.31 6.39 3.39
C SER A 111 5.95 5.31 2.53
N LEU A 112 7.28 5.19 2.60
CA LEU A 112 8.04 4.20 1.82
C LEU A 112 7.73 2.77 2.28
N GLY A 113 7.53 2.54 3.58
CA GLY A 113 7.12 1.24 4.11
C GLY A 113 5.77 0.78 3.58
N LEU A 114 4.77 1.67 3.54
CA LEU A 114 3.45 1.41 2.96
C LEU A 114 3.53 1.11 1.46
N ILE A 115 4.27 1.93 0.70
CA ILE A 115 4.45 1.75 -0.75
C ILE A 115 5.18 0.42 -1.04
N LEU A 116 6.23 0.11 -0.28
CA LEU A 116 6.98 -1.13 -0.45
C LEU A 116 6.12 -2.36 -0.16
N GLY A 117 5.39 -2.34 0.96
CA GLY A 117 4.52 -3.45 1.37
C GLY A 117 3.39 -3.69 0.36
N GLY A 118 2.71 -2.65 -0.09
CA GLY A 118 1.66 -2.76 -1.10
C GLY A 118 2.19 -3.17 -2.46
N GLY A 119 3.33 -2.61 -2.89
CA GLY A 119 3.99 -2.99 -4.15
C GLY A 119 4.37 -4.47 -4.19
N LEU A 120 4.96 -4.99 -3.11
CA LEU A 120 5.33 -6.40 -2.97
C LEU A 120 4.10 -7.30 -2.83
N GLY A 121 3.05 -6.90 -2.12
CA GLY A 121 1.80 -7.63 -2.02
C GLY A 121 1.18 -7.91 -3.40
N ASN A 122 1.03 -6.88 -4.22
CA ASN A 122 0.51 -7.01 -5.58
C ASN A 122 1.49 -7.68 -6.56
N LEU A 123 2.79 -7.64 -6.29
CA LEU A 123 3.80 -8.37 -7.05
C LEU A 123 3.69 -9.87 -6.81
N ILE A 124 3.54 -10.31 -5.55
CA ILE A 124 3.34 -11.72 -5.18
C ILE A 124 2.18 -12.32 -5.97
N ASP A 125 1.03 -11.67 -5.98
CA ASP A 125 -0.15 -12.12 -6.73
C ASP A 125 0.15 -12.29 -8.23
N ARG A 126 0.78 -11.27 -8.84
CA ARG A 126 1.11 -11.31 -10.27
C ARG A 126 2.06 -12.45 -10.62
N VAL A 127 3.03 -12.74 -9.76
CA VAL A 127 4.01 -13.82 -10.00
C VAL A 127 3.40 -15.19 -9.74
N THR A 128 2.53 -15.35 -8.75
CA THR A 128 1.96 -16.64 -8.35
C THR A 128 0.67 -16.95 -9.09
N LEU A 129 -0.29 -16.03 -9.12
CA LEU A 129 -1.63 -16.23 -9.66
C LEU A 129 -1.79 -15.75 -11.11
N GLY A 130 -1.03 -14.73 -11.52
CA GLY A 130 -1.13 -14.10 -12.84
C GLY A 130 -2.09 -12.91 -12.90
N TYR A 131 -2.76 -12.62 -11.81
CA TYR A 131 -3.67 -11.49 -11.59
C TYR A 131 -3.54 -11.00 -10.16
N VAL A 132 -4.09 -9.84 -9.84
CA VAL A 132 -4.22 -9.35 -8.47
C VAL A 132 -5.62 -9.65 -7.97
N VAL A 133 -5.72 -10.11 -6.72
CA VAL A 133 -7.00 -10.33 -6.03
C VAL A 133 -7.49 -9.02 -5.45
N ASP A 134 -8.63 -8.52 -5.95
CA ASP A 134 -9.32 -7.34 -5.45
C ASP A 134 -10.64 -7.76 -4.81
N PHE A 135 -11.04 -7.10 -3.70
CA PHE A 135 -12.25 -7.52 -2.99
C PHE A 135 -13.00 -6.39 -2.28
N ILE A 136 -12.45 -5.19 -2.22
CA ILE A 136 -13.09 -3.99 -1.65
C ILE A 136 -13.75 -3.23 -2.80
N SER A 137 -15.06 -3.07 -2.78
CA SER A 137 -15.82 -2.38 -3.81
C SER A 137 -16.64 -1.25 -3.19
N TRP A 138 -16.38 -0.02 -3.62
CA TRP A 138 -17.19 1.12 -3.23
C TRP A 138 -18.14 1.51 -4.35
N HIS A 139 -19.36 1.91 -3.98
CA HIS A 139 -20.33 2.39 -4.95
C HIS A 139 -21.21 3.51 -4.37
N TYR A 140 -21.71 4.32 -5.26
CA TYR A 140 -22.74 5.30 -4.96
C TYR A 140 -23.85 5.20 -6.03
N GLN A 141 -25.02 4.75 -5.65
CA GLN A 141 -26.11 4.39 -6.56
C GLN A 141 -25.62 3.37 -7.62
N ASN A 142 -25.64 3.75 -8.92
CA ASN A 142 -25.23 2.92 -10.05
C ASN A 142 -23.78 3.12 -10.47
N TRP A 143 -23.02 3.96 -9.76
CA TRP A 143 -21.61 4.21 -10.05
C TRP A 143 -20.71 3.39 -9.11
N TYR A 144 -19.84 2.57 -9.68
CA TYR A 144 -18.93 1.70 -8.95
C TYR A 144 -17.49 2.18 -9.13
N TRP A 145 -16.80 2.35 -8.01
CA TRP A 145 -15.36 2.47 -8.02
C TRP A 145 -14.74 1.11 -8.37
N PRO A 146 -13.66 1.05 -9.18
CA PRO A 146 -12.94 -0.20 -9.42
C PRO A 146 -12.59 -0.90 -8.11
N ALA A 147 -12.80 -2.21 -8.05
CA ALA A 147 -12.43 -2.98 -6.87
C ALA A 147 -10.92 -2.86 -6.60
N PHE A 148 -10.53 -2.91 -5.34
CA PHE A 148 -9.16 -2.79 -4.86
C PHE A 148 -8.93 -3.67 -3.62
N ASN A 149 -7.72 -3.64 -3.05
CA ASN A 149 -7.29 -4.48 -1.94
C ASN A 149 -6.49 -3.68 -0.89
N ILE A 150 -5.95 -4.38 0.12
CA ILE A 150 -5.14 -3.76 1.18
C ILE A 150 -3.82 -3.19 0.63
N ALA A 151 -3.18 -3.88 -0.33
CA ALA A 151 -1.95 -3.41 -0.95
C ALA A 151 -2.17 -2.07 -1.68
N ASP A 152 -3.27 -1.93 -2.43
CA ASP A 152 -3.61 -0.69 -3.13
C ASP A 152 -3.89 0.45 -2.15
N SER A 153 -4.60 0.15 -1.05
CA SER A 153 -4.85 1.10 0.03
C SER A 153 -3.55 1.58 0.67
N ALA A 154 -2.60 0.68 0.90
CA ALA A 154 -1.31 1.01 1.46
C ALA A 154 -0.48 1.88 0.50
N ILE A 155 -0.44 1.54 -0.80
CA ILE A 155 0.24 2.36 -1.82
C ILE A 155 -0.36 3.77 -1.85
N PHE A 156 -1.70 3.88 -1.87
CA PHE A 156 -2.40 5.16 -1.92
C PHE A 156 -2.10 6.02 -0.69
N CYS A 157 -2.23 5.46 0.52
CA CYS A 157 -1.91 6.18 1.76
C CYS A 157 -0.42 6.57 1.82
N GLY A 158 0.47 5.68 1.40
CA GLY A 158 1.91 5.95 1.33
C GLY A 158 2.23 7.09 0.36
N ALA A 159 1.59 7.11 -0.82
CA ALA A 159 1.77 8.18 -1.79
C ALA A 159 1.27 9.54 -1.27
N ILE A 160 0.12 9.58 -0.58
CA ILE A 160 -0.38 10.80 0.06
C ILE A 160 0.60 11.31 1.12
N LEU A 161 1.10 10.41 1.99
CA LEU A 161 2.05 10.79 3.02
C LEU A 161 3.38 11.29 2.44
N LEU A 162 3.85 10.68 1.34
CA LEU A 162 5.05 11.11 0.62
C LEU A 162 4.90 12.53 0.07
N LEU A 163 3.77 12.81 -0.57
CA LEU A 163 3.47 14.15 -1.07
C LEU A 163 3.36 15.16 0.06
N TRP A 164 2.69 14.79 1.16
CA TRP A 164 2.59 15.64 2.33
C TRP A 164 3.96 16.00 2.91
N ASP A 165 4.84 15.02 3.07
CA ASP A 165 6.19 15.20 3.59
C ASP A 165 7.00 16.17 2.71
N SER A 166 6.95 15.98 1.37
CA SER A 166 7.58 16.88 0.40
C SER A 166 7.15 18.34 0.55
N PHE A 167 5.84 18.58 0.57
CA PHE A 167 5.31 19.96 0.69
C PHE A 167 5.56 20.58 2.07
N SER A 168 5.66 19.78 3.13
CA SER A 168 5.92 20.28 4.49
C SER A 168 7.38 20.67 4.67
N SER A 169 8.31 19.94 4.05
CA SER A 169 9.75 20.23 4.10
C SER A 169 10.12 21.52 3.40
N GLU A 170 9.52 21.81 2.22
CA GLU A 170 9.74 23.06 1.50
C GLU A 170 9.30 24.32 2.27
N ARG A 171 8.26 24.19 3.10
CA ARG A 171 7.79 25.32 3.93
C ARG A 171 8.69 25.62 5.12
N GLY A 172 9.44 24.64 5.61
CA GLY A 172 10.39 24.82 6.71
C GLY A 172 11.68 25.50 6.30
N GLU A 173 12.09 25.39 5.02
CA GLU A 173 13.30 26.03 4.49
C GLU A 173 13.09 27.49 4.05
N SER A 174 11.84 27.92 3.86
CA SER A 174 11.49 29.25 3.39
C SER A 174 11.05 30.22 4.51
N ALA A 175 11.13 29.82 5.77
CA ALA A 175 10.81 30.62 6.96
C ALA A 175 12.05 30.85 7.85
#